data_d41c7da38052c649ba68d49ace858f6b
#
_entry.id   d41c7da38052c649ba68d49ace858f6b
#
_cell.length_a   1.000
_cell.length_b   1.000
_cell.length_c   1.000
_cell.angle_alpha   90.00
_cell.angle_beta   90.00
_cell.angle_gamma   90.00
#
_symmetry.space_group_name_H-M   'P 1'
#
loop_
_entity.id
_entity.type
_entity.pdbx_description
1 polymer ?
#
loop_
_entity_poly.entity_id
_entity_poly.type
_entity_poly.pdbx_seq_one_letter_code
_entity_poly.pdbx_strand_id
1 'polypeptide(L)'
;KVIRGEEGGETPYELLVSIPAHRGMEVIEKNKLGAGGWIPTNRQQLNMEGRSNVFVLGDTTNIPISKAGSTAHFEADTLGENIAAMFKLGAPVRDYDGKVFCFIEAGKDRATYAMFDYLNPPDPKPPTKAVHWFKMAYNKLYWTSARGLL
;
A
#
# COMPACT_ATOMS: atom_id res chain seq x y z
N LYS A 1 -12.24 31.69 -9.02
CA LYS A 1 -11.17 31.05 -8.24
C LYS A 1 -10.11 30.56 -9.21
N VAL A 2 -8.84 30.58 -8.80
CA VAL A 2 -7.70 30.20 -9.65
C VAL A 2 -6.78 29.31 -8.84
N ILE A 3 -6.30 28.21 -9.44
CA ILE A 3 -5.20 27.40 -8.93
C ILE A 3 -3.91 27.84 -9.62
N ARG A 4 -2.83 27.98 -8.87
CA ARG A 4 -1.50 28.30 -9.37
C ARG A 4 -0.61 27.09 -9.26
N GLY A 5 0.03 26.70 -10.38
CA GLY A 5 1.08 25.71 -10.38
C GLY A 5 2.41 26.27 -9.88
N GLU A 6 3.32 25.42 -9.45
CA GLU A 6 4.66 25.81 -9.01
C GLU A 6 5.45 26.51 -10.13
N GLU A 7 5.19 26.19 -11.39
CA GLU A 7 5.80 26.81 -12.57
C GLU A 7 5.14 28.14 -13.00
N GLY A 8 4.22 28.67 -12.18
CA GLY A 8 3.57 29.97 -12.39
C GLY A 8 2.35 29.96 -13.32
N GLY A 9 1.93 28.79 -13.81
CA GLY A 9 0.70 28.67 -14.60
C GLY A 9 -0.55 28.88 -13.74
N GLU A 10 -1.53 29.62 -14.27
CA GLU A 10 -2.83 29.85 -13.60
C GLU A 10 -3.96 29.15 -14.34
N THR A 11 -4.78 28.38 -13.64
CA THR A 11 -5.96 27.73 -14.19
C THR A 11 -7.20 28.13 -13.40
N PRO A 12 -8.21 28.76 -14.05
CA PRO A 12 -9.46 29.08 -13.37
C PRO A 12 -10.28 27.81 -13.13
N TYR A 13 -11.01 27.75 -12.03
CA TYR A 13 -11.90 26.64 -11.71
C TYR A 13 -13.17 27.10 -10.99
N GLU A 14 -14.26 26.38 -11.22
CA GLU A 14 -15.53 26.54 -10.48
C GLU A 14 -15.58 25.55 -9.30
N LEU A 15 -15.21 24.30 -9.55
CA LEU A 15 -15.06 23.23 -8.56
C LEU A 15 -13.64 22.68 -8.61
N LEU A 16 -12.98 22.59 -7.45
CA LEU A 16 -11.66 21.97 -7.28
C LEU A 16 -11.80 20.72 -6.41
N VAL A 17 -11.42 19.56 -6.94
CA VAL A 17 -11.20 18.36 -6.17
C VAL A 17 -9.69 18.12 -6.08
N SER A 18 -9.14 18.19 -4.89
CA SER A 18 -7.70 18.08 -4.65
C SER A 18 -7.39 16.97 -3.67
N ILE A 19 -6.36 16.19 -3.98
CA ILE A 19 -5.78 15.21 -3.06
C ILE A 19 -4.52 15.88 -2.48
N PRO A 20 -4.51 16.22 -1.18
CA PRO A 20 -3.35 16.85 -0.56
C PRO A 20 -2.16 15.89 -0.50
N ALA A 21 -0.96 16.44 -0.33
CA ALA A 21 0.24 15.65 -0.08
C ALA A 21 0.06 14.76 1.15
N HIS A 22 0.37 13.48 1.00
CA HIS A 22 0.28 12.52 2.09
C HIS A 22 1.29 12.85 3.19
N ARG A 23 0.85 12.73 4.42
CA ARG A 23 1.69 12.84 5.61
C ARG A 23 1.56 11.57 6.42
N GLY A 24 2.65 11.17 7.06
CA GLY A 24 2.62 10.06 8.00
C GLY A 24 1.90 10.41 9.31
N MET A 25 1.84 9.50 10.22
CA MET A 25 1.10 9.64 11.47
C MET A 25 1.87 10.49 12.48
N GLU A 26 1.19 11.49 13.05
CA GLU A 26 1.78 12.39 14.05
C GLU A 26 2.33 11.65 15.30
N VAL A 27 1.69 10.54 15.67
CA VAL A 27 2.14 9.70 16.79
C VAL A 27 3.56 9.16 16.59
N ILE A 28 3.96 8.90 15.34
CA ILE A 28 5.31 8.43 15.01
C ILE A 28 6.34 9.53 15.31
N GLU A 29 6.06 10.76 14.88
CA GLU A 29 6.94 11.90 15.15
C GLU A 29 7.01 12.26 16.65
N LYS A 30 5.85 12.31 17.32
CA LYS A 30 5.79 12.59 18.76
C LYS A 30 6.60 11.60 19.60
N ASN A 31 6.66 10.34 19.19
CA ASN A 31 7.41 9.30 19.88
C ASN A 31 8.83 9.08 19.31
N LYS A 32 9.27 9.91 18.36
CA LYS A 32 10.62 9.82 17.76
C LYS A 32 10.91 8.46 17.13
N LEU A 33 9.90 7.82 16.56
CA LEU A 33 10.02 6.51 15.91
C LEU A 33 10.42 6.60 14.45
N GLY A 34 10.41 7.81 13.87
CA GLY A 34 10.75 8.03 12.48
C GLY A 34 10.69 9.51 12.12
N ALA A 35 10.70 9.81 10.83
CA ALA A 35 10.66 11.16 10.27
C ALA A 35 9.47 11.32 9.31
N GLY A 36 8.83 12.50 9.30
CA GLY A 36 7.66 12.78 8.47
C GLY A 36 6.44 11.92 8.81
N GLY A 37 6.43 11.28 9.98
CA GLY A 37 5.36 10.39 10.43
C GLY A 37 5.43 8.98 9.88
N TRP A 38 6.56 8.57 9.30
CA TRP A 38 6.83 7.19 8.84
C TRP A 38 8.01 6.59 9.58
N ILE A 39 7.96 5.28 9.80
CA ILE A 39 8.99 4.51 10.49
C ILE A 39 9.99 3.98 9.46
N PRO A 40 11.31 4.24 9.61
CA PRO A 40 12.35 3.63 8.79
C PRO A 40 12.26 2.11 8.87
N THR A 41 12.03 1.47 7.73
CA THR A 41 11.68 0.05 7.66
C THR A 41 12.53 -0.65 6.62
N ASN A 42 13.14 -1.78 6.99
CA ASN A 42 13.78 -2.67 6.04
C ASN A 42 12.72 -3.21 5.08
N ARG A 43 12.86 -2.89 3.80
CA ARG A 43 11.85 -3.17 2.79
C ARG A 43 11.65 -4.67 2.50
N GLN A 44 12.59 -5.52 2.87
CA GLN A 44 12.53 -6.96 2.62
C GLN A 44 12.05 -7.71 3.87
N GLN A 45 12.61 -7.38 5.03
CA GLN A 45 12.32 -8.08 6.28
C GLN A 45 11.20 -7.44 7.11
N LEU A 46 10.76 -6.24 6.72
CA LEU A 46 9.67 -5.49 7.38
C LEU A 46 9.93 -5.22 8.86
N ASN A 47 11.18 -5.17 9.28
CA ASN A 47 11.56 -4.73 10.62
C ASN A 47 11.99 -3.27 10.61
N MET A 48 11.80 -2.59 11.73
CA MET A 48 12.30 -1.23 11.95
C MET A 48 13.83 -1.22 11.82
N GLU A 49 14.38 -0.27 11.07
CA GLU A 49 15.82 -0.11 10.94
C GLU A 49 16.48 0.04 12.32
N GLY A 50 17.54 -0.72 12.55
CA GLY A 50 18.24 -0.78 13.83
C GLY A 50 17.54 -1.60 14.94
N ARG A 51 16.38 -2.25 14.65
CA ARG A 51 15.66 -3.08 15.61
C ARG A 51 15.12 -4.35 14.93
N SER A 52 15.74 -5.48 15.18
CA SER A 52 15.38 -6.77 14.57
C SER A 52 14.09 -7.38 15.13
N ASN A 53 13.63 -6.94 16.29
CA ASN A 53 12.44 -7.44 16.98
C ASN A 53 11.22 -6.50 16.95
N VAL A 54 11.30 -5.41 16.19
CA VAL A 54 10.19 -4.47 15.99
C VAL A 54 9.81 -4.51 14.52
N PHE A 55 8.61 -4.94 14.24
CA PHE A 55 8.10 -5.08 12.88
C PHE A 55 7.14 -3.95 12.52
N VAL A 56 7.18 -3.53 11.26
CA VAL A 56 6.41 -2.41 10.73
C VAL A 56 5.82 -2.81 9.39
N LEU A 57 4.54 -2.55 9.19
CA LEU A 57 3.86 -2.84 7.93
C LEU A 57 2.79 -1.79 7.60
N GLY A 58 2.34 -1.77 6.35
CA GLY A 58 1.29 -0.88 5.87
C GLY A 58 1.74 0.58 5.77
N ASP A 59 0.79 1.48 5.95
CA ASP A 59 0.95 2.90 5.71
C ASP A 59 1.96 3.59 6.62
N THR A 60 2.33 2.98 7.75
CA THR A 60 3.32 3.52 8.69
C THR A 60 4.76 3.37 8.24
N THR A 61 5.05 2.50 7.28
CA THR A 61 6.40 2.30 6.76
C THR A 61 6.87 3.47 5.91
N ASN A 62 8.17 3.71 5.84
CA ASN A 62 8.77 4.63 4.87
C ASN A 62 9.11 3.95 3.54
N ILE A 63 8.72 2.69 3.34
CA ILE A 63 9.01 1.93 2.12
C ILE A 63 8.40 2.66 0.91
N PRO A 64 9.17 2.87 -0.17
CA PRO A 64 8.74 3.61 -1.35
C PRO A 64 7.86 2.74 -2.27
N ILE A 65 6.75 2.27 -1.74
CA ILE A 65 5.73 1.47 -2.43
C ILE A 65 4.35 2.06 -2.16
N SER A 66 3.34 1.65 -2.92
CA SER A 66 1.96 2.14 -2.73
C SER A 66 1.46 1.91 -1.32
N LYS A 67 0.87 2.94 -0.71
CA LYS A 67 0.19 2.87 0.59
C LYS A 67 -1.24 2.38 0.39
N ALA A 68 -1.40 1.11 0.03
CA ALA A 68 -2.69 0.48 -0.25
C ALA A 68 -2.95 -0.68 0.71
N GLY A 69 -4.23 -0.98 0.98
CA GLY A 69 -4.60 -2.11 1.83
C GLY A 69 -4.08 -3.46 1.32
N SER A 70 -3.99 -3.64 0.00
CA SER A 70 -3.39 -4.84 -0.59
C SER A 70 -1.89 -4.96 -0.30
N THR A 71 -1.17 -3.85 -0.29
CA THR A 71 0.25 -3.80 0.10
C THR A 71 0.42 -4.30 1.54
N ALA A 72 -0.34 -3.71 2.47
CA ALA A 72 -0.32 -4.14 3.88
C ALA A 72 -0.68 -5.63 4.04
N HIS A 73 -1.60 -6.15 3.22
CA HIS A 73 -1.97 -7.56 3.23
C HIS A 73 -0.80 -8.48 2.81
N PHE A 74 -0.12 -8.17 1.70
CA PHE A 74 1.05 -8.96 1.25
C PHE A 74 2.26 -8.82 2.21
N GLU A 75 2.44 -7.66 2.81
CA GLU A 75 3.42 -7.46 3.87
C GLU A 75 3.08 -8.32 5.10
N ALA A 76 1.80 -8.40 5.49
CA ALA A 76 1.36 -9.20 6.61
C ALA A 76 1.57 -10.70 6.37
N ASP A 77 1.32 -11.21 5.15
CA ASP A 77 1.58 -12.60 4.80
C ASP A 77 3.07 -12.93 4.98
N THR A 78 3.95 -12.12 4.40
CA THR A 78 5.41 -12.30 4.51
C THR A 78 5.86 -12.24 5.98
N LEU A 79 5.35 -11.26 6.72
CA LEU A 79 5.72 -11.07 8.11
C LEU A 79 5.22 -12.20 9.01
N GLY A 80 3.99 -12.70 8.77
CA GLY A 80 3.43 -13.83 9.50
C GLY A 80 4.27 -15.10 9.36
N GLU A 81 4.70 -15.43 8.12
CA GLU A 81 5.61 -16.54 7.85
C GLU A 81 6.96 -16.36 8.55
N ASN A 82 7.53 -15.14 8.46
CA ASN A 82 8.82 -14.83 9.07
C ASN A 82 8.79 -14.90 10.60
N ILE A 83 7.77 -14.34 11.23
CA ILE A 83 7.61 -14.43 12.70
C ILE A 83 7.51 -15.89 13.14
N ALA A 84 6.68 -16.69 12.46
CA ALA A 84 6.56 -18.11 12.78
C ALA A 84 7.88 -18.87 12.60
N ALA A 85 8.64 -18.54 11.54
CA ALA A 85 9.95 -19.14 11.28
C ALA A 85 11.01 -18.70 12.31
N MET A 86 11.00 -17.44 12.72
CA MET A 86 11.91 -16.93 13.75
C MET A 86 11.73 -17.69 15.08
N PHE A 87 10.51 -18.01 15.48
CA PHE A 87 10.26 -18.83 16.66
C PHE A 87 10.70 -20.29 16.52
N LYS A 88 10.60 -20.86 15.32
CA LYS A 88 10.91 -22.28 15.07
C LYS A 88 12.35 -22.52 14.66
N LEU A 89 12.90 -21.64 13.84
CA LEU A 89 14.18 -21.81 13.15
C LEU A 89 15.24 -20.77 13.57
N GLY A 90 14.85 -19.74 14.29
CA GLY A 90 15.72 -18.64 14.71
C GLY A 90 16.01 -17.58 13.63
N ALA A 91 15.42 -17.71 12.43
CA ALA A 91 15.66 -16.78 11.32
C ALA A 91 14.42 -16.61 10.43
N PRO A 92 14.27 -15.47 9.73
CA PRO A 92 13.25 -15.29 8.70
C PRO A 92 13.54 -16.20 7.50
N VAL A 93 12.50 -16.54 6.75
CA VAL A 93 12.55 -17.48 5.60
C VAL A 93 12.14 -16.86 4.28
N ARG A 94 11.60 -15.63 4.29
CA ARG A 94 11.05 -14.99 3.10
C ARG A 94 11.33 -13.49 3.09
N ASP A 95 11.68 -12.96 1.93
CA ASP A 95 11.76 -11.53 1.68
C ASP A 95 10.47 -11.02 1.05
N TYR A 96 10.01 -9.85 1.47
CA TYR A 96 8.95 -9.12 0.79
C TYR A 96 9.53 -8.49 -0.48
N ASP A 97 8.89 -8.72 -1.60
CA ASP A 97 9.32 -8.30 -2.93
C ASP A 97 8.72 -6.94 -3.39
N GLY A 98 7.88 -6.32 -2.56
CA GLY A 98 7.19 -5.09 -2.92
C GLY A 98 5.89 -5.31 -3.68
N LYS A 99 5.32 -6.51 -3.64
CA LYS A 99 4.09 -6.83 -4.36
C LYS A 99 2.93 -5.94 -3.98
N VAL A 100 2.31 -5.36 -5.00
CA VAL A 100 1.10 -4.55 -4.91
C VAL A 100 0.08 -5.02 -5.93
N PHE A 101 -1.17 -5.04 -5.55
CA PHE A 101 -2.29 -5.27 -6.45
C PHE A 101 -3.39 -4.26 -6.17
N CYS A 102 -3.78 -3.47 -7.17
CA CYS A 102 -4.81 -2.45 -7.04
C CYS A 102 -5.86 -2.57 -8.14
N PHE A 103 -7.13 -2.57 -7.76
CA PHE A 103 -8.22 -2.31 -8.68
C PHE A 103 -8.42 -0.81 -8.86
N ILE A 104 -8.61 -0.37 -10.10
CA ILE A 104 -8.79 1.03 -10.47
C ILE A 104 -10.09 1.16 -11.24
N GLU A 105 -11.08 1.85 -10.67
CA GLU A 105 -12.33 2.18 -11.37
C GLU A 105 -12.07 3.26 -12.41
N ALA A 106 -12.57 3.04 -13.63
CA ALA A 106 -12.43 3.96 -14.77
C ALA A 106 -13.76 4.62 -15.17
N GLY A 107 -14.81 4.45 -14.36
CA GLY A 107 -16.16 4.92 -14.67
C GLY A 107 -16.90 4.06 -15.69
N LYS A 108 -18.20 4.31 -15.86
CA LYS A 108 -19.08 3.59 -16.82
C LYS A 108 -19.04 2.06 -16.66
N ASP A 109 -19.07 1.58 -15.41
CA ASP A 109 -19.01 0.16 -15.04
C ASP A 109 -17.79 -0.57 -15.63
N ARG A 110 -16.67 0.12 -15.71
CA ARG A 110 -15.39 -0.45 -16.14
C ARG A 110 -14.30 -0.23 -15.10
N ALA A 111 -13.50 -1.23 -14.90
CA ALA A 111 -12.31 -1.16 -14.05
C ALA A 111 -11.12 -1.81 -14.74
N THR A 112 -9.95 -1.44 -14.31
CA THR A 112 -8.70 -2.13 -14.59
C THR A 112 -8.05 -2.56 -13.29
N TYR A 113 -6.93 -3.24 -13.39
CA TYR A 113 -6.03 -3.51 -12.27
C TYR A 113 -4.61 -3.16 -12.64
N ALA A 114 -3.84 -2.82 -11.64
CA ALA A 114 -2.39 -2.69 -11.73
C ALA A 114 -1.74 -3.64 -10.73
N MET A 115 -0.73 -4.36 -11.19
CA MET A 115 0.12 -5.21 -10.36
C MET A 115 1.56 -4.79 -10.59
N PHE A 116 2.32 -4.60 -9.53
CA PHE A 116 3.70 -4.17 -9.57
C PHE A 116 4.44 -4.58 -8.30
N ASP A 117 5.75 -4.51 -8.35
CA ASP A 117 6.65 -4.82 -7.25
C ASP A 117 7.90 -3.93 -7.31
N TYR A 118 8.95 -4.23 -6.55
CA TYR A 118 10.19 -3.42 -6.56
C TYR A 118 10.94 -3.42 -7.88
N LEU A 119 10.75 -4.42 -8.72
CA LEU A 119 11.48 -4.60 -9.98
C LEU A 119 10.64 -4.26 -11.19
N ASN A 120 9.34 -4.46 -11.11
CA ASN A 120 8.40 -4.34 -12.22
C ASN A 120 7.48 -3.15 -11.99
N PRO A 121 7.51 -2.13 -12.83
CA PRO A 121 6.62 -0.97 -12.73
C PRO A 121 5.16 -1.36 -13.03
N PRO A 122 4.17 -0.54 -12.60
CA PRO A 122 2.77 -0.81 -12.89
C PRO A 122 2.49 -0.79 -14.40
N ASP A 123 1.83 -1.85 -14.88
CA ASP A 123 1.35 -2.00 -16.27
C ASP A 123 -0.17 -2.19 -16.28
N PRO A 124 -0.96 -1.10 -16.16
CA PRO A 124 -2.42 -1.19 -16.14
C PRO A 124 -2.97 -1.62 -17.50
N LYS A 125 -3.86 -2.61 -17.50
CA LYS A 125 -4.54 -3.08 -18.70
C LYS A 125 -5.73 -2.19 -19.06
N PRO A 126 -6.23 -2.21 -20.30
CA PRO A 126 -7.44 -1.47 -20.67
C PRO A 126 -8.63 -1.80 -19.75
N PRO A 127 -9.40 -0.81 -19.30
CA PRO A 127 -10.54 -1.04 -18.41
C PRO A 127 -11.64 -1.88 -19.06
N THR A 128 -12.15 -2.88 -18.34
CA THR A 128 -13.22 -3.78 -18.81
C THR A 128 -14.37 -3.88 -17.80
N LYS A 129 -15.56 -4.28 -18.29
CA LYS A 129 -16.70 -4.59 -17.42
C LYS A 129 -16.45 -5.83 -16.57
N ALA A 130 -15.75 -6.81 -17.11
CA ALA A 130 -15.43 -8.06 -16.39
C ALA A 130 -14.61 -7.78 -15.11
N VAL A 131 -13.61 -6.93 -15.20
CA VAL A 131 -12.79 -6.52 -14.04
C VAL A 131 -13.64 -5.73 -13.02
N HIS A 132 -14.53 -4.85 -13.48
CA HIS A 132 -15.47 -4.16 -12.58
C HIS A 132 -16.34 -5.14 -11.79
N TRP A 133 -16.98 -6.09 -12.45
CA TRP A 133 -17.80 -7.09 -11.78
C TRP A 133 -17.00 -7.99 -10.85
N PHE A 134 -15.79 -8.36 -11.24
CA PHE A 134 -14.89 -9.13 -10.37
C PHE A 134 -14.54 -8.35 -9.09
N LYS A 135 -14.21 -7.07 -9.22
CA LYS A 135 -13.95 -6.20 -8.06
C LYS A 135 -15.17 -6.11 -7.14
N MET A 136 -16.37 -5.96 -7.70
CA MET A 136 -17.61 -5.91 -6.91
C MET A 136 -17.85 -7.22 -6.14
N ALA A 137 -17.62 -8.36 -6.80
CA ALA A 137 -17.71 -9.68 -6.16
C ALA A 137 -16.66 -9.84 -5.06
N TYR A 138 -15.41 -9.47 -5.34
CA TYR A 138 -14.32 -9.50 -4.37
C TYR A 138 -14.64 -8.68 -3.11
N ASN A 139 -15.13 -7.46 -3.28
CA ASN A 139 -15.51 -6.61 -2.15
C ASN A 139 -16.62 -7.24 -1.28
N LYS A 140 -17.59 -7.91 -1.90
CA LYS A 140 -18.66 -8.60 -1.16
C LYS A 140 -18.16 -9.84 -0.41
N LEU A 141 -17.22 -10.57 -1.00
CA LEU A 141 -16.68 -11.81 -0.46
C LEU A 141 -15.50 -11.59 0.51
N TYR A 142 -14.96 -10.38 0.55
CA TYR A 142 -13.78 -10.06 1.34
C TYR A 142 -13.90 -10.50 2.82
N TRP A 143 -15.03 -10.19 3.45
CA TRP A 143 -15.22 -10.55 4.86
C TRP A 143 -15.38 -12.06 5.10
N THR A 144 -15.84 -12.79 4.11
CA THR A 144 -15.91 -14.26 4.17
C THR A 144 -14.51 -14.85 4.12
N SER A 145 -13.68 -14.36 3.19
CA SER A 145 -12.26 -14.73 3.08
C SER A 145 -11.46 -14.34 4.33
N ALA A 146 -11.61 -13.10 4.79
CA ALA A 146 -10.90 -12.60 5.97
C ALA A 146 -11.24 -13.35 7.28
N ARG A 147 -12.39 -14.03 7.32
CA ARG A 147 -12.79 -14.92 8.42
C ARG A 147 -12.34 -16.37 8.27
N GLY A 148 -11.62 -16.69 7.20
CA GLY A 148 -11.19 -18.06 6.91
C GLY A 148 -12.34 -19.01 6.54
N LEU A 149 -13.43 -18.49 5.98
CA LEU A 149 -14.61 -19.27 5.57
C LEU A 149 -14.61 -19.62 4.07
N LEU A 150 -13.56 -19.20 3.34
CA LEU A 150 -13.25 -19.54 1.95
C LEU A 150 -11.81 -20.01 1.85
#